data_2034341411c3f5ec05ee08734a7b561c
#
_entry.id   2034341411c3f5ec05ee08734a7b561c
#
_cell.length_a   1.000
_cell.length_b   1.000
_cell.length_c   1.000
_cell.angle_alpha   90.00
_cell.angle_beta   90.00
_cell.angle_gamma   90.00
#
_symmetry.space_group_name_H-M   'P 1'
#
loop_
_entity.id
_entity.type
_entity.pdbx_description
1 polymer ?
#
loop_
_entity_poly.entity_id
_entity_poly.type
_entity_poly.pdbx_seq_one_letter_code
_entity_poly.pdbx_strand_id
1 'polypeptide(L)'
;MEKLVYFCESLSIWVGRAFGWCILILTLSVTYEVFVRYVLNAPTVWVFDMMVQMYGGLFLMAGAYALAQDAHVRGDVLYRLFPVRVQAWIDLILYIFFFFPGMLALVWFGYEIASDSWRYKEVSWNSPARIQIYYFKSLIPLAGGILIIQGISECMRCILCIKNGQWLKRHEDVRETEEDLIKQQQEEQRRKEALGKGN
;
A
#
# COMPACT_ATOMS: atom_id res chain seq x y z
N MET A 1 -18.76 -0.69 15.19
CA MET A 1 -18.03 0.15 14.21
C MET A 1 -16.53 -0.14 14.27
N GLU A 2 -15.89 -0.13 15.44
CA GLU A 2 -14.45 -0.40 15.58
C GLU A 2 -13.99 -1.74 15.00
N LYS A 3 -14.72 -2.84 15.29
CA LYS A 3 -14.39 -4.17 14.75
C LYS A 3 -14.37 -4.22 13.20
N LEU A 4 -15.25 -3.45 12.57
CA LEU A 4 -15.34 -3.40 11.11
C LEU A 4 -14.18 -2.60 10.52
N VAL A 5 -13.76 -1.50 11.18
CA VAL A 5 -12.58 -0.72 10.84
C VAL A 5 -11.33 -1.62 10.87
N TYR A 6 -11.10 -2.32 11.97
CA TYR A 6 -9.96 -3.23 12.12
C TYR A 6 -9.98 -4.39 11.10
N PHE A 7 -11.14 -4.90 10.74
CA PHE A 7 -11.25 -5.93 9.71
C PHE A 7 -10.82 -5.43 8.32
N CYS A 8 -11.32 -4.25 7.91
CA CYS A 8 -10.94 -3.64 6.63
C CYS A 8 -9.45 -3.32 6.57
N GLU A 9 -8.88 -2.79 7.67
CA GLU A 9 -7.43 -2.54 7.78
C GLU A 9 -6.62 -3.82 7.66
N SER A 10 -7.00 -4.87 8.40
CA SER A 10 -6.32 -6.17 8.34
C SER A 10 -6.33 -6.74 6.94
N LEU A 11 -7.43 -6.60 6.20
CA LEU A 11 -7.52 -7.03 4.81
C LEU A 11 -6.53 -6.27 3.92
N SER A 12 -6.50 -4.93 4.02
CA SER A 12 -5.60 -4.08 3.25
C SER A 12 -4.13 -4.35 3.57
N ILE A 13 -3.80 -4.56 4.85
CA ILE A 13 -2.46 -4.91 5.31
C ILE A 13 -2.05 -6.29 4.78
N TRP A 14 -2.92 -7.29 4.86
CA TRP A 14 -2.63 -8.63 4.38
C TRP A 14 -2.36 -8.65 2.86
N VAL A 15 -3.20 -7.97 2.09
CA VAL A 15 -3.03 -7.86 0.63
C VAL A 15 -1.72 -7.14 0.32
N GLY A 16 -1.43 -6.00 0.96
CA GLY A 16 -0.20 -5.25 0.73
C GLY A 16 1.06 -6.06 1.07
N ARG A 17 1.06 -6.81 2.17
CA ARG A 17 2.16 -7.71 2.55
C ARG A 17 2.33 -8.85 1.55
N ALA A 18 1.23 -9.47 1.10
CA ALA A 18 1.29 -10.53 0.09
C ALA A 18 1.91 -10.04 -1.22
N PHE A 19 1.50 -8.88 -1.71
CA PHE A 19 2.08 -8.28 -2.92
C PHE A 19 3.48 -7.70 -2.68
N GLY A 20 3.85 -7.38 -1.46
CA GLY A 20 5.22 -6.98 -1.10
C GLY A 20 6.28 -8.01 -1.50
N TRP A 21 5.95 -9.30 -1.50
CA TRP A 21 6.84 -10.36 -1.99
C TRP A 21 7.18 -10.26 -3.48
N CYS A 22 6.36 -9.55 -4.25
CA CYS A 22 6.64 -9.29 -5.66
C CYS A 22 7.98 -8.56 -5.87
N ILE A 23 8.42 -7.74 -4.88
CA ILE A 23 9.70 -7.04 -4.97
C ILE A 23 10.90 -8.01 -4.99
N LEU A 24 10.83 -9.08 -4.21
CA LEU A 24 11.89 -10.11 -4.19
C LEU A 24 11.93 -10.88 -5.51
N ILE A 25 10.75 -11.28 -6.02
CA ILE A 25 10.66 -11.98 -7.32
C ILE A 25 11.17 -11.08 -8.43
N LEU A 26 10.80 -9.80 -8.42
CA LEU A 26 11.27 -8.79 -9.36
C LEU A 26 12.79 -8.64 -9.30
N THR A 27 13.36 -8.46 -8.11
CA THR A 27 14.79 -8.27 -7.91
C THR A 27 15.58 -9.49 -8.40
N LEU A 28 15.14 -10.70 -8.06
CA LEU A 28 15.77 -11.94 -8.50
C LEU A 28 15.68 -12.11 -10.02
N SER A 29 14.52 -11.80 -10.62
CA SER A 29 14.31 -11.90 -12.06
C SER A 29 15.18 -10.92 -12.84
N VAL A 30 15.29 -9.67 -12.38
CA VAL A 30 16.16 -8.67 -12.99
C VAL A 30 17.63 -9.04 -12.84
N THR A 31 18.05 -9.51 -11.66
CA THR A 31 19.42 -9.96 -11.43
C THR A 31 19.79 -11.14 -12.34
N TYR A 32 18.86 -12.10 -12.47
CA TYR A 32 19.02 -13.22 -13.40
C TYR A 32 19.18 -12.74 -14.85
N GLU A 33 18.32 -11.83 -15.30
CA GLU A 33 18.38 -11.28 -16.66
C GLU A 33 19.71 -10.57 -16.94
N VAL A 34 20.18 -9.75 -16.00
CA VAL A 34 21.46 -9.05 -16.12
C VAL A 34 22.60 -10.05 -16.28
N PHE A 35 22.62 -11.10 -15.45
CA PHE A 35 23.64 -12.13 -15.53
C PHE A 35 23.60 -12.86 -16.87
N VAL A 36 22.44 -13.36 -17.28
CA VAL A 36 22.28 -14.12 -18.54
C VAL A 36 22.58 -13.26 -19.75
N ARG A 37 22.18 -12.01 -19.75
CA ARG A 37 22.42 -11.05 -20.84
C ARG A 37 23.88 -10.71 -21.02
N TYR A 38 24.58 -10.38 -19.93
CA TYR A 38 25.95 -9.85 -20.02
C TYR A 38 27.04 -10.91 -19.87
N VAL A 39 26.81 -11.99 -19.14
CA VAL A 39 27.80 -13.05 -18.94
C VAL A 39 27.63 -14.14 -19.98
N LEU A 40 26.39 -14.55 -20.26
CA LEU A 40 26.11 -15.64 -21.20
C LEU A 40 25.79 -15.15 -22.61
N ASN A 41 25.65 -13.86 -22.85
CA ASN A 41 25.20 -13.25 -24.11
C ASN A 41 23.91 -13.87 -24.67
N ALA A 42 23.00 -14.30 -23.79
CA ALA A 42 21.73 -14.98 -24.11
C ALA A 42 20.55 -14.24 -23.47
N PRO A 43 20.19 -13.00 -23.92
CA PRO A 43 19.14 -12.21 -23.32
C PRO A 43 17.79 -12.94 -23.34
N THR A 44 17.06 -12.87 -22.22
CA THR A 44 15.74 -13.48 -22.13
C THR A 44 14.68 -12.57 -22.74
N VAL A 45 13.63 -13.14 -23.29
CA VAL A 45 12.52 -12.40 -23.92
C VAL A 45 11.35 -12.15 -22.98
N TRP A 46 11.29 -12.80 -21.81
CA TRP A 46 10.14 -12.82 -20.93
C TRP A 46 10.31 -11.98 -19.65
N VAL A 47 11.55 -11.74 -19.19
CA VAL A 47 11.81 -11.09 -17.90
C VAL A 47 11.29 -9.66 -17.88
N PHE A 48 11.35 -8.94 -18.99
CA PHE A 48 10.84 -7.57 -19.07
C PHE A 48 9.34 -7.50 -18.76
N ASP A 49 8.54 -8.37 -19.36
CA ASP A 49 7.11 -8.42 -19.09
C ASP A 49 6.80 -8.82 -17.64
N MET A 50 7.57 -9.78 -17.11
CA MET A 50 7.42 -10.19 -15.70
C MET A 50 7.74 -9.04 -14.75
N MET A 51 8.79 -8.27 -15.04
CA MET A 51 9.18 -7.09 -14.28
C MET A 51 8.05 -6.05 -14.25
N VAL A 52 7.48 -5.72 -15.40
CA VAL A 52 6.40 -4.74 -15.51
C VAL A 52 5.15 -5.20 -14.74
N GLN A 53 4.78 -6.49 -14.86
CA GLN A 53 3.62 -7.04 -14.17
C GLN A 53 3.82 -7.11 -12.65
N MET A 54 5.00 -7.53 -12.17
CA MET A 54 5.30 -7.59 -10.74
C MET A 54 5.36 -6.20 -10.12
N TYR A 55 6.04 -5.25 -10.79
CA TYR A 55 6.12 -3.87 -10.32
C TYR A 55 4.75 -3.19 -10.29
N GLY A 56 3.98 -3.32 -11.38
CA GLY A 56 2.65 -2.73 -11.45
C GLY A 56 1.67 -3.34 -10.45
N GLY A 57 1.71 -4.67 -10.24
CA GLY A 57 0.91 -5.36 -9.23
C GLY A 57 1.25 -4.91 -7.82
N LEU A 58 2.54 -4.83 -7.49
CA LEU A 58 3.01 -4.30 -6.22
C LEU A 58 2.50 -2.86 -6.00
N PHE A 59 2.68 -1.99 -6.99
CA PHE A 59 2.30 -0.58 -6.88
C PHE A 59 0.79 -0.39 -6.68
N LEU A 60 -0.03 -1.09 -7.46
CA LEU A 60 -1.48 -1.03 -7.35
C LEU A 60 -1.98 -1.49 -5.98
N MET A 61 -1.46 -2.61 -5.47
CA MET A 61 -1.92 -3.18 -4.20
C MET A 61 -1.31 -2.49 -2.97
N ALA A 62 -0.13 -1.86 -3.11
CA ALA A 62 0.48 -1.08 -2.05
C ALA A 62 -0.34 0.18 -1.70
N GLY A 63 -1.15 0.71 -2.62
CA GLY A 63 -1.99 1.89 -2.36
C GLY A 63 -2.96 1.71 -1.18
N ALA A 64 -3.64 0.56 -1.11
CA ALA A 64 -4.55 0.26 0.00
C ALA A 64 -3.80 0.03 1.33
N TYR A 65 -2.63 -0.61 1.28
CA TYR A 65 -1.75 -0.76 2.43
C TYR A 65 -1.26 0.59 2.95
N ALA A 66 -0.78 1.47 2.06
CA ALA A 66 -0.32 2.80 2.41
C ALA A 66 -1.45 3.65 3.04
N LEU A 67 -2.69 3.51 2.54
CA LEU A 67 -3.84 4.18 3.12
C LEU A 67 -4.16 3.64 4.52
N ALA A 68 -4.10 2.32 4.73
CA ALA A 68 -4.32 1.69 6.02
C ALA A 68 -3.29 2.12 7.07
N GLN A 69 -2.04 2.33 6.66
CA GLN A 69 -0.93 2.74 7.53
C GLN A 69 -0.77 4.26 7.70
N ASP A 70 -1.66 5.07 7.10
CA ASP A 70 -1.51 6.53 7.09
C ASP A 70 -0.20 7.03 6.46
N ALA A 71 0.38 6.23 5.59
CA ALA A 71 1.65 6.52 4.93
C ALA A 71 1.52 7.50 3.74
N HIS A 72 0.32 8.04 3.50
CA HIS A 72 0.14 9.08 2.50
C HIS A 72 0.69 10.41 3.01
N VAL A 73 1.51 11.04 2.17
CA VAL A 73 2.04 12.39 2.46
C VAL A 73 0.89 13.37 2.55
N ARG A 74 0.65 13.88 3.75
CA ARG A 74 -0.31 14.96 3.98
C ARG A 74 0.44 16.30 4.07
N GLY A 75 -0.24 17.40 3.77
CA GLY A 75 0.31 18.74 4.00
C GLY A 75 0.35 19.07 5.49
N ASP A 76 1.13 18.32 6.27
CA ASP A 76 1.14 18.31 7.73
C ASP A 76 1.33 19.67 8.36
N VAL A 77 2.05 20.58 7.68
CA VAL A 77 2.39 21.90 8.23
C VAL A 77 1.13 22.73 8.50
N LEU A 78 0.18 22.73 7.58
CA LEU A 78 -1.09 23.44 7.75
C LEU A 78 -2.11 22.62 8.52
N TYR A 79 -2.14 21.31 8.29
CA TYR A 79 -3.11 20.40 8.88
C TYR A 79 -2.98 20.32 10.41
N ARG A 80 -1.77 20.34 10.96
CA ARG A 80 -1.52 20.31 12.41
C ARG A 80 -1.97 21.56 13.16
N LEU A 81 -2.22 22.67 12.46
CA LEU A 81 -2.73 23.92 13.08
C LEU A 81 -4.21 23.82 13.47
N PHE A 82 -4.95 22.87 12.88
CA PHE A 82 -6.38 22.72 13.15
C PHE A 82 -6.64 21.79 14.33
N PRO A 83 -7.70 22.04 15.13
CA PRO A 83 -8.13 21.12 16.18
C PRO A 83 -8.56 19.78 15.57
N VAL A 84 -8.35 18.68 16.30
CA VAL A 84 -8.54 17.29 15.84
C VAL A 84 -9.91 17.06 15.18
N ARG A 85 -10.98 17.66 15.70
CA ARG A 85 -12.32 17.54 15.11
C ARG A 85 -12.43 18.20 13.73
N VAL A 86 -11.76 19.34 13.53
CA VAL A 86 -11.75 20.04 12.23
C VAL A 86 -10.95 19.23 11.21
N GLN A 87 -9.82 18.64 11.61
CA GLN A 87 -9.07 17.72 10.79
C GLN A 87 -9.94 16.57 10.28
N ALA A 88 -10.70 15.93 11.18
CA ALA A 88 -11.57 14.84 10.83
C ALA A 88 -12.72 15.24 9.88
N TRP A 89 -13.24 16.46 10.00
CA TRP A 89 -14.21 17.01 9.06
C TRP A 89 -13.62 17.26 7.66
N ILE A 90 -12.43 17.83 7.61
CA ILE A 90 -11.72 18.07 6.34
C ILE A 90 -11.47 16.73 5.63
N ASP A 91 -10.93 15.74 6.35
CA ASP A 91 -10.68 14.42 5.78
C ASP A 91 -11.96 13.76 5.29
N LEU A 92 -13.04 13.80 6.06
CA LEU A 92 -14.32 13.21 5.67
C LEU A 92 -14.86 13.83 4.37
N ILE A 93 -14.80 15.16 4.23
CA ILE A 93 -15.22 15.86 3.02
C ILE A 93 -14.36 15.45 1.83
N LEU A 94 -13.03 15.40 1.98
CA LEU A 94 -12.11 15.00 0.94
C LEU A 94 -12.34 13.54 0.51
N TYR A 95 -12.60 12.63 1.45
CA TYR A 95 -12.93 11.25 1.11
C TYR A 95 -14.22 11.16 0.29
N ILE A 96 -15.29 11.87 0.68
CA ILE A 96 -16.58 11.77 0.00
C ILE A 96 -16.54 12.43 -1.39
N PHE A 97 -15.94 13.61 -1.53
CA PHE A 97 -16.03 14.38 -2.77
C PHE A 97 -14.90 14.12 -3.77
N PHE A 98 -13.74 13.67 -3.31
CA PHE A 98 -12.58 13.46 -4.18
C PHE A 98 -12.17 11.99 -4.25
N PHE A 99 -12.01 11.34 -3.10
CA PHE A 99 -11.51 9.97 -3.06
C PHE A 99 -12.52 8.97 -3.67
N PHE A 100 -13.75 8.95 -3.19
CA PHE A 100 -14.75 7.98 -3.70
C PHE A 100 -15.09 8.18 -5.17
N PRO A 101 -15.33 9.37 -5.69
CA PRO A 101 -15.56 9.54 -7.13
C PRO A 101 -14.36 9.08 -7.96
N GLY A 102 -13.13 9.40 -7.53
CA GLY A 102 -11.92 8.95 -8.20
C GLY A 102 -11.77 7.42 -8.19
N MET A 103 -12.00 6.78 -7.04
CA MET A 103 -11.91 5.33 -6.92
C MET A 103 -13.04 4.60 -7.66
N LEU A 104 -14.26 5.14 -7.67
CA LEU A 104 -15.37 4.59 -8.46
C LEU A 104 -15.07 4.68 -9.96
N ALA A 105 -14.52 5.80 -10.43
CA ALA A 105 -14.08 5.94 -11.81
C ALA A 105 -12.97 4.91 -12.13
N LEU A 106 -11.98 4.73 -11.24
CA LEU A 106 -10.92 3.73 -11.40
C LEU A 106 -11.49 2.31 -11.54
N VAL A 107 -12.46 1.94 -10.68
CA VAL A 107 -13.10 0.62 -10.73
C VAL A 107 -13.91 0.47 -12.04
N TRP A 108 -14.68 1.48 -12.41
CA TRP A 108 -15.52 1.42 -13.61
C TRP A 108 -14.69 1.27 -14.88
N PHE A 109 -13.80 2.22 -15.15
CA PHE A 109 -12.93 2.16 -16.33
C PHE A 109 -11.92 1.00 -16.27
N GLY A 110 -11.43 0.68 -15.08
CA GLY A 110 -10.56 -0.48 -14.87
C GLY A 110 -11.27 -1.79 -15.21
N TYR A 111 -12.56 -1.91 -14.89
CA TYR A 111 -13.36 -3.07 -15.25
C TYR A 111 -13.58 -3.17 -16.76
N GLU A 112 -13.89 -2.06 -17.44
CA GLU A 112 -14.02 -2.03 -18.91
C GLU A 112 -12.71 -2.49 -19.58
N ILE A 113 -11.56 -1.92 -19.18
CA ILE A 113 -10.25 -2.27 -19.71
C ILE A 113 -9.92 -3.76 -19.44
N ALA A 114 -10.20 -4.25 -18.25
CA ALA A 114 -9.98 -5.65 -17.91
C ALA A 114 -10.89 -6.57 -18.72
N SER A 115 -12.18 -6.26 -18.84
CA SER A 115 -13.17 -7.03 -19.59
C SER A 115 -12.79 -7.16 -21.06
N ASP A 116 -12.40 -6.07 -21.70
CA ASP A 116 -11.94 -6.06 -23.10
C ASP A 116 -10.67 -6.90 -23.25
N SER A 117 -9.72 -6.72 -22.35
CA SER A 117 -8.48 -7.50 -22.36
C SER A 117 -8.73 -9.04 -22.22
N TRP A 118 -9.71 -9.42 -21.39
CA TRP A 118 -10.15 -10.83 -21.29
C TRP A 118 -10.84 -11.33 -22.56
N ARG A 119 -11.65 -10.49 -23.17
CA ARG A 119 -12.38 -10.82 -24.41
C ARG A 119 -11.44 -11.12 -25.57
N TYR A 120 -10.37 -10.31 -25.72
CA TYR A 120 -9.40 -10.46 -26.80
C TYR A 120 -8.20 -11.35 -26.43
N LYS A 121 -8.15 -11.89 -25.19
CA LYS A 121 -7.00 -12.68 -24.71
C LYS A 121 -5.69 -11.92 -24.93
N GLU A 122 -5.66 -10.67 -24.51
CA GLU A 122 -4.60 -9.73 -24.80
C GLU A 122 -3.24 -10.21 -24.29
N VAL A 123 -2.24 -10.10 -25.14
CA VAL A 123 -0.85 -10.47 -24.84
C VAL A 123 0.04 -9.23 -24.91
N SER A 124 1.20 -9.31 -24.24
CA SER A 124 2.16 -8.21 -24.23
C SER A 124 2.67 -7.87 -25.62
N TRP A 125 2.76 -6.58 -25.88
CA TRP A 125 3.39 -6.01 -27.09
C TRP A 125 4.86 -5.70 -26.86
N ASN A 126 5.32 -5.72 -25.61
CA ASN A 126 6.64 -5.27 -25.23
C ASN A 126 7.72 -6.32 -25.50
N SER A 127 7.33 -7.59 -25.63
CA SER A 127 8.28 -8.67 -25.85
C SER A 127 7.78 -9.74 -26.81
N PRO A 128 8.68 -10.44 -27.50
CA PRO A 128 8.34 -11.58 -28.35
C PRO A 128 7.72 -12.76 -27.59
N ALA A 129 7.86 -12.82 -26.26
CA ALA A 129 7.32 -13.88 -25.40
C ALA A 129 5.79 -13.90 -25.37
N ARG A 130 5.10 -12.82 -25.78
CA ARG A 130 3.65 -12.69 -25.81
C ARG A 130 2.97 -13.16 -24.52
N ILE A 131 3.51 -12.70 -23.36
CA ILE A 131 2.95 -13.03 -22.05
C ILE A 131 1.55 -12.43 -21.92
N GLN A 132 0.65 -13.17 -21.31
CA GLN A 132 -0.74 -12.76 -21.10
C GLN A 132 -0.82 -11.59 -20.10
N ILE A 133 -1.43 -10.47 -20.49
CA ILE A 133 -1.54 -9.28 -19.66
C ILE A 133 -2.95 -9.05 -19.09
N TYR A 134 -3.96 -9.80 -19.54
CA TYR A 134 -5.33 -9.65 -19.07
C TYR A 134 -5.48 -10.00 -17.57
N TYR A 135 -4.66 -10.90 -17.02
CA TYR A 135 -4.62 -11.15 -15.57
C TYR A 135 -4.14 -9.92 -14.80
N PHE A 136 -3.07 -9.30 -15.30
CA PHE A 136 -2.54 -8.09 -14.67
C PHE A 136 -3.53 -6.93 -14.72
N LYS A 137 -4.22 -6.72 -15.85
CA LYS A 137 -5.24 -5.68 -15.97
C LYS A 137 -6.42 -5.88 -15.02
N SER A 138 -6.73 -7.11 -14.63
CA SER A 138 -7.76 -7.40 -13.62
C SER A 138 -7.38 -6.89 -12.22
N LEU A 139 -6.11 -6.64 -11.94
CA LEU A 139 -5.68 -6.04 -10.69
C LEU A 139 -6.12 -4.58 -10.55
N ILE A 140 -6.36 -3.87 -11.65
CA ILE A 140 -6.79 -2.45 -11.63
C ILE A 140 -8.13 -2.28 -10.92
N PRO A 141 -9.24 -2.91 -11.36
CA PRO A 141 -10.52 -2.79 -10.66
C PRO A 141 -10.48 -3.45 -9.28
N LEU A 142 -9.68 -4.49 -9.09
CA LEU A 142 -9.52 -5.14 -7.78
C LEU A 142 -8.85 -4.20 -6.78
N ALA A 143 -7.77 -3.53 -7.16
CA ALA A 143 -7.08 -2.54 -6.32
C ALA A 143 -8.02 -1.36 -5.97
N GLY A 144 -8.77 -0.85 -6.95
CA GLY A 144 -9.78 0.17 -6.71
C GLY A 144 -10.86 -0.28 -5.72
N GLY A 145 -11.32 -1.54 -5.82
CA GLY A 145 -12.28 -2.13 -4.88
C GLY A 145 -11.74 -2.21 -3.45
N ILE A 146 -10.50 -2.65 -3.27
CA ILE A 146 -9.84 -2.71 -1.95
C ILE A 146 -9.64 -1.30 -1.39
N LEU A 147 -9.25 -0.33 -2.23
CA LEU A 147 -9.13 1.07 -1.85
C LEU A 147 -10.48 1.66 -1.40
N ILE A 148 -11.59 1.33 -2.06
CA ILE A 148 -12.93 1.75 -1.62
C ILE A 148 -13.26 1.18 -0.24
N ILE A 149 -12.99 -0.10 -0.01
CA ILE A 149 -13.20 -0.74 1.30
C ILE A 149 -12.38 -0.04 2.38
N GLN A 150 -11.10 0.26 2.10
CA GLN A 150 -10.26 0.99 3.03
C GLN A 150 -10.72 2.44 3.22
N GLY A 151 -11.18 3.11 2.17
CA GLY A 151 -11.76 4.46 2.26
C GLY A 151 -13.01 4.52 3.14
N ILE A 152 -13.86 3.50 3.09
CA ILE A 152 -15.01 3.37 4.01
C ILE A 152 -14.53 3.25 5.46
N SER A 153 -13.47 2.49 5.71
CA SER A 153 -12.83 2.37 7.02
C SER A 153 -12.35 3.73 7.54
N GLU A 154 -11.68 4.51 6.69
CA GLU A 154 -11.21 5.86 7.05
C GLU A 154 -12.36 6.83 7.32
N CYS A 155 -13.44 6.79 6.54
CA CYS A 155 -14.63 7.58 6.82
C CYS A 155 -15.25 7.22 8.20
N MET A 156 -15.30 5.94 8.54
CA MET A 156 -15.77 5.52 9.88
C MET A 156 -14.84 6.02 10.99
N ARG A 157 -13.51 6.03 10.77
CA ARG A 157 -12.55 6.65 11.70
C ARG A 157 -12.80 8.14 11.88
N CYS A 158 -13.00 8.87 10.79
CA CYS A 158 -13.32 10.30 10.86
C CYS A 158 -14.59 10.55 11.69
N ILE A 159 -15.66 9.77 11.46
CA ILE A 159 -16.91 9.89 12.22
C ILE A 159 -16.70 9.59 13.72
N LEU A 160 -15.93 8.55 14.05
CA LEU A 160 -15.59 8.23 15.43
C LEU A 160 -14.75 9.33 16.08
N CYS A 161 -13.80 9.90 15.35
CA CYS A 161 -12.96 11.00 15.81
C CYS A 161 -13.80 12.27 16.10
N ILE A 162 -14.75 12.60 15.22
CA ILE A 162 -15.67 13.73 15.43
C ILE A 162 -16.49 13.55 16.72
N LYS A 163 -16.96 12.32 17.00
CA LYS A 163 -17.74 12.00 18.20
C LYS A 163 -16.88 12.02 19.46
N ASN A 164 -15.75 11.33 19.44
CA ASN A 164 -14.93 11.08 20.63
C ASN A 164 -13.87 12.18 20.88
N GLY A 165 -13.55 13.01 19.87
CA GLY A 165 -12.51 14.04 19.95
C GLY A 165 -11.09 13.51 19.90
N GLN A 166 -10.89 12.23 19.62
CA GLN A 166 -9.59 11.57 19.53
C GLN A 166 -9.59 10.57 18.36
N TRP A 167 -8.43 10.45 17.67
CA TRP A 167 -8.26 9.46 16.63
C TRP A 167 -8.21 8.04 17.19
N LEU A 168 -8.85 7.11 16.49
CA LEU A 168 -8.75 5.69 16.79
C LEU A 168 -7.32 5.21 16.46
N LYS A 169 -6.67 4.48 17.37
CA LYS A 169 -5.34 3.88 17.11
C LYS A 169 -5.39 2.97 15.88
N ARG A 170 -4.35 3.03 15.07
CA ARG A 170 -4.19 2.16 13.89
C ARG A 170 -3.45 0.88 14.26
N HIS A 171 -3.49 -0.13 13.38
CA HIS A 171 -2.62 -1.31 13.49
C HIS A 171 -1.17 -0.88 13.21
N GLU A 172 -0.45 -0.51 14.25
CA GLU A 172 0.90 0.04 14.20
C GLU A 172 1.96 -1.07 14.19
N ASP A 173 2.27 -1.60 13.02
CA ASP A 173 3.43 -2.52 12.91
C ASP A 173 4.78 -1.79 12.84
N VAL A 174 4.79 -0.57 12.29
CA VAL A 174 6.04 0.16 12.08
C VAL A 174 6.37 1.07 13.26
N ARG A 175 5.37 1.74 13.84
CA ARG A 175 5.58 2.62 15.02
C ARG A 175 5.87 1.84 16.29
N GLU A 176 5.20 0.70 16.51
CA GLU A 176 5.51 -0.16 17.66
C GLU A 176 6.97 -0.62 17.63
N THR A 177 7.49 -0.97 16.45
CA THR A 177 8.90 -1.39 16.31
C THR A 177 9.86 -0.23 16.60
N GLU A 178 9.59 0.98 16.14
CA GLU A 178 10.43 2.15 16.44
C GLU A 178 10.35 2.55 17.93
N GLU A 179 9.15 2.59 18.51
CA GLU A 179 8.97 2.89 19.93
C GLU A 179 9.62 1.83 20.83
N ASP A 180 9.52 0.56 20.47
CA ASP A 180 10.15 -0.52 21.21
C ASP A 180 11.68 -0.49 21.07
N LEU A 181 12.22 -0.16 19.91
CA LEU A 181 13.66 0.07 19.73
C LEU A 181 14.16 1.26 20.55
N ILE A 182 13.40 2.37 20.55
CA ILE A 182 13.74 3.54 21.37
C ILE A 182 13.71 3.20 22.87
N LYS A 183 12.69 2.46 23.33
CA LYS A 183 12.62 2.00 24.72
C LYS A 183 13.81 1.09 25.09
N GLN A 184 14.15 0.13 24.23
CA GLN A 184 15.29 -0.75 24.44
C GLN A 184 16.62 0.04 24.52
N GLN A 185 16.83 1.02 23.64
CA GLN A 185 18.01 1.87 23.68
C GLN A 185 18.08 2.72 24.95
N GLN A 186 16.93 3.27 25.40
CA GLN A 186 16.86 4.01 26.66
C GLN A 186 17.13 3.13 27.88
N GLU A 187 16.63 1.91 27.91
CA GLU A 187 16.91 0.94 28.97
C GLU A 187 18.38 0.52 29.00
N GLU A 188 18.98 0.30 27.83
CA GLU A 188 20.42 0.02 27.74
C GLU A 188 21.28 1.18 28.23
N GLN A 189 20.91 2.41 27.88
CA GLN A 189 21.61 3.60 28.35
C GLN A 189 21.50 3.73 29.88
N ARG A 190 20.30 3.55 30.46
CA ARG A 190 20.09 3.57 31.90
C ARG A 190 20.90 2.48 32.62
N ARG A 191 20.99 1.27 32.05
CA ARG A 191 21.82 0.19 32.58
C ARG A 191 23.30 0.55 32.56
N LYS A 192 23.81 1.13 31.47
CA LYS A 192 25.20 1.59 31.36
C LYS A 192 25.54 2.69 32.36
N GLU A 193 24.63 3.65 32.57
CA GLU A 193 24.78 4.72 33.56
C GLU A 193 24.74 4.21 34.99
N ALA A 194 23.91 3.21 35.29
CA ALA A 194 23.86 2.56 36.62
C ALA A 194 25.13 1.79 36.92
N LEU A 195 25.69 1.10 35.92
CA LEU A 195 26.95 0.36 36.04
C LEU A 195 28.18 1.29 36.14
N GLY A 196 28.15 2.43 35.45
CA GLY A 196 29.19 3.46 35.47
C GLY A 196 29.26 4.28 36.77
N LYS A 197 28.17 4.35 37.54
CA LYS A 197 28.10 5.03 38.85
C LYS A 197 28.50 4.12 40.04
N GLY A 198 28.75 2.83 39.78
CA GLY A 198 29.14 1.85 40.82
C GLY A 198 30.64 1.59 40.91
N ASN A 199 31.47 2.30 40.16
CA ASN A 199 32.92 2.33 40.22
C ASN A 199 33.40 3.71 40.64
#